data_890038a05e6de9f9361772f14f0e9f58
#
_entry.id   890038a05e6de9f9361772f14f0e9f58
#
_cell.length_a   1.000
_cell.length_b   1.000
_cell.length_c   1.000
_cell.angle_alpha   90.00
_cell.angle_beta   90.00
_cell.angle_gamma   90.00
#
_symmetry.space_group_name_H-M   'P 1'
#
loop_
_entity.id
_entity.type
_entity.pdbx_description
1 polymer ?
#
loop_
_entity_poly.entity_id
_entity_poly.type
_entity_poly.pdbx_seq_one_letter_code
_entity_poly.pdbx_strand_id
1 'polypeptide(L)'
;MVKIACQTIVFGNPVIKDNLAEIAETIKKIGYDGAEIGARHFYQERPEYYRELFAKLDLKLVALHVGGDFLNRDSVKQQLDNVKSTIIFGKKLGCPYIYLSGNFREGKTGNDYVIEAESYREIGKACTGEGMKLCYHNHNWEFDNNGEGMKLLLEEIPENLMKLVPDVGWLEVAGVSSLQFLKKNINRVEALHFKDFKSAALPREFTELGTGITPFREIFDYVTGLGRDWWISAEQDETRLEPKEAARINYQYIAGLGK
;
A
#
# COMPACT_ATOMS: atom_id res chain seq x y z
N MET A 1 12.36 6.69 13.57
CA MET A 1 11.13 6.36 14.35
C MET A 1 10.17 5.59 13.44
N VAL A 2 9.41 4.59 13.99
CA VAL A 2 8.35 3.90 13.24
C VAL A 2 7.01 4.53 13.60
N LYS A 3 6.21 4.84 12.56
CA LYS A 3 4.81 5.23 12.64
C LYS A 3 3.97 4.13 12.03
N ILE A 4 2.85 3.82 12.65
CA ILE A 4 2.01 2.69 12.26
C ILE A 4 0.74 3.22 11.60
N ALA A 5 0.46 2.77 10.39
CA ALA A 5 -0.77 3.07 9.68
C ALA A 5 -1.66 1.82 9.57
N CYS A 6 -2.96 2.05 9.47
CA CYS A 6 -3.94 1.02 9.14
C CYS A 6 -4.35 1.14 7.68
N GLN A 7 -4.16 0.08 6.89
CA GLN A 7 -4.84 -0.02 5.61
C GLN A 7 -6.29 -0.44 5.86
N THR A 8 -7.22 0.37 5.40
CA THR A 8 -8.63 0.26 5.78
C THR A 8 -9.38 -0.93 5.19
N ILE A 9 -8.76 -1.70 4.28
CA ILE A 9 -9.38 -2.87 3.64
C ILE A 9 -9.91 -3.89 4.66
N VAL A 10 -9.26 -3.99 5.82
CA VAL A 10 -9.66 -4.88 6.92
C VAL A 10 -11.10 -4.65 7.38
N PHE A 11 -11.65 -3.44 7.20
CA PHE A 11 -13.04 -3.11 7.54
C PHE A 11 -14.06 -3.55 6.47
N GLY A 12 -13.58 -4.07 5.32
CA GLY A 12 -14.41 -4.58 4.23
C GLY A 12 -14.82 -3.49 3.23
N ASN A 13 -14.47 -3.69 1.96
CA ASN A 13 -14.70 -2.72 0.88
C ASN A 13 -16.12 -2.12 0.82
N PRO A 14 -17.22 -2.90 0.96
CA PRO A 14 -18.56 -2.36 0.79
C PRO A 14 -18.94 -1.29 1.81
N VAL A 15 -18.36 -1.33 3.00
CA VAL A 15 -18.80 -0.47 4.11
C VAL A 15 -17.92 0.75 4.35
N ILE A 16 -16.68 0.76 3.83
CA ILE A 16 -15.70 1.80 4.16
C ILE A 16 -16.19 3.19 3.74
N LYS A 17 -16.71 3.34 2.53
CA LYS A 17 -17.07 4.65 1.98
C LYS A 17 -18.10 5.39 2.84
N ASP A 18 -19.13 4.69 3.26
CA ASP A 18 -20.24 5.29 4.01
C ASP A 18 -19.93 5.45 5.51
N ASN A 19 -18.95 4.67 6.03
CA ASN A 19 -18.58 4.65 7.45
C ASN A 19 -17.16 5.21 7.69
N LEU A 20 -16.57 5.94 6.74
CA LEU A 20 -15.17 6.34 6.80
C LEU A 20 -14.83 7.15 8.06
N ALA A 21 -15.73 8.01 8.51
CA ALA A 21 -15.51 8.79 9.72
C ALA A 21 -15.44 7.90 10.98
N GLU A 22 -16.36 6.94 11.13
CA GLU A 22 -16.38 6.00 12.26
C GLU A 22 -15.15 5.06 12.23
N ILE A 23 -14.76 4.61 11.04
CA ILE A 23 -13.55 3.80 10.84
C ILE A 23 -12.30 4.59 11.23
N ALA A 24 -12.17 5.85 10.81
CA ALA A 24 -11.06 6.72 11.17
C ALA A 24 -10.98 6.95 12.69
N GLU A 25 -12.11 7.19 13.36
CA GLU A 25 -12.18 7.26 14.82
C GLU A 25 -11.75 5.96 15.49
N THR A 26 -12.18 4.83 14.95
CA THR A 26 -11.82 3.49 15.45
C THR A 26 -10.33 3.24 15.32
N ILE A 27 -9.74 3.53 14.18
CA ILE A 27 -8.30 3.43 13.93
C ILE A 27 -7.52 4.28 14.93
N LYS A 28 -7.93 5.54 15.13
CA LYS A 28 -7.29 6.42 16.13
C LYS A 28 -7.41 5.89 17.55
N LYS A 29 -8.59 5.41 17.96
CA LYS A 29 -8.81 4.83 19.31
C LYS A 29 -7.99 3.56 19.56
N ILE A 30 -7.66 2.78 18.53
CA ILE A 30 -6.76 1.63 18.63
C ILE A 30 -5.33 2.09 18.92
N GLY A 31 -4.91 3.25 18.40
CA GLY A 31 -3.59 3.82 18.63
C GLY A 31 -2.76 4.08 17.37
N TYR A 32 -3.31 3.83 16.19
CA TYR A 32 -2.62 4.09 14.93
C TYR A 32 -2.26 5.59 14.75
N ASP A 33 -1.10 5.86 14.15
CA ASP A 33 -0.63 7.20 13.82
C ASP A 33 -1.27 7.71 12.54
N GLY A 34 -1.66 6.79 11.64
CA GLY A 34 -2.21 7.13 10.34
C GLY A 34 -3.11 6.06 9.75
N ALA A 35 -3.70 6.40 8.61
CA ALA A 35 -4.51 5.51 7.80
C ALA A 35 -4.07 5.57 6.33
N GLU A 36 -4.14 4.43 5.68
CA GLU A 36 -4.09 4.27 4.24
C GLU A 36 -5.47 3.87 3.75
N ILE A 37 -5.97 4.55 2.72
CA ILE A 37 -7.37 4.42 2.31
C ILE A 37 -7.45 4.33 0.79
N GLY A 38 -8.22 3.37 0.29
CA GLY A 38 -8.52 3.27 -1.13
C GLY A 38 -9.23 4.55 -1.63
N ALA A 39 -8.71 5.17 -2.69
CA ALA A 39 -9.25 6.44 -3.20
C ALA A 39 -10.75 6.36 -3.56
N ARG A 40 -11.23 5.17 -3.93
CA ARG A 40 -12.65 4.89 -4.22
C ARG A 40 -13.59 5.07 -3.02
N HIS A 41 -13.06 5.12 -1.80
CA HIS A 41 -13.84 5.26 -0.57
C HIS A 41 -14.05 6.73 -0.16
N PHE A 42 -13.59 7.67 -0.95
CA PHE A 42 -13.83 9.10 -0.73
C PHE A 42 -14.93 9.63 -1.66
N TYR A 43 -15.69 10.59 -1.15
CA TYR A 43 -16.47 11.52 -1.96
C TYR A 43 -15.54 12.69 -2.31
N GLN A 44 -14.85 12.62 -3.47
CA GLN A 44 -13.75 13.52 -3.83
C GLN A 44 -14.18 14.99 -4.00
N GLU A 45 -15.47 15.25 -4.09
CA GLU A 45 -16.05 16.58 -4.08
C GLU A 45 -16.07 17.25 -2.68
N ARG A 46 -15.67 16.53 -1.63
CA ARG A 46 -15.71 16.99 -0.23
C ARG A 46 -14.33 17.01 0.46
N PRO A 47 -13.27 17.58 -0.14
CA PRO A 47 -11.93 17.49 0.43
C PRO A 47 -11.80 18.19 1.78
N GLU A 48 -12.48 19.32 1.98
CA GLU A 48 -12.45 20.08 3.24
C GLU A 48 -12.97 19.25 4.40
N TYR A 49 -14.07 18.53 4.20
CA TYR A 49 -14.65 17.63 5.21
C TYR A 49 -13.64 16.60 5.70
N TYR A 50 -12.96 15.92 4.78
CA TYR A 50 -11.98 14.91 5.16
C TYR A 50 -10.72 15.49 5.79
N ARG A 51 -10.26 16.65 5.30
CA ARG A 51 -9.13 17.34 5.90
C ARG A 51 -9.42 17.72 7.36
N GLU A 52 -10.61 18.24 7.65
CA GLU A 52 -11.05 18.57 9.00
C GLU A 52 -11.21 17.33 9.87
N LEU A 53 -11.79 16.25 9.33
CA LEU A 53 -11.94 14.98 10.03
C LEU A 53 -10.59 14.43 10.51
N PHE A 54 -9.62 14.31 9.60
CA PHE A 54 -8.30 13.77 9.93
C PHE A 54 -7.53 14.70 10.87
N ALA A 55 -7.64 16.01 10.70
CA ALA A 55 -7.02 16.98 11.60
C ALA A 55 -7.62 16.92 13.02
N LYS A 56 -8.94 16.85 13.15
CA LYS A 56 -9.65 16.72 14.43
C LYS A 56 -9.24 15.44 15.19
N LEU A 57 -9.03 14.35 14.45
CA LEU A 57 -8.62 13.08 15.03
C LEU A 57 -7.11 13.01 15.31
N ASP A 58 -6.31 13.97 14.85
CA ASP A 58 -4.85 13.85 14.81
C ASP A 58 -4.42 12.50 14.21
N LEU A 59 -5.05 12.10 13.11
CA LEU A 59 -4.78 10.90 12.34
C LEU A 59 -4.22 11.30 10.97
N LYS A 60 -3.04 10.81 10.59
CA LYS A 60 -2.44 11.15 9.29
C LYS A 60 -3.05 10.32 8.17
N LEU A 61 -3.49 10.96 7.10
CA LEU A 61 -3.74 10.25 5.84
C LEU A 61 -2.38 10.01 5.17
N VAL A 62 -1.89 8.77 5.27
CA VAL A 62 -0.55 8.39 4.79
C VAL A 62 -0.55 8.28 3.27
N ALA A 63 -1.50 7.55 2.72
CA ALA A 63 -1.60 7.34 1.28
C ALA A 63 -3.05 7.19 0.82
N LEU A 64 -3.27 7.54 -0.44
CA LEU A 64 -4.43 7.12 -1.21
C LEU A 64 -4.03 5.92 -2.07
N HIS A 65 -4.69 4.78 -1.88
CA HIS A 65 -4.45 3.59 -2.67
C HIS A 65 -5.28 3.64 -3.96
N VAL A 66 -4.61 3.46 -5.08
CA VAL A 66 -5.21 3.42 -6.42
C VAL A 66 -4.81 2.15 -7.14
N GLY A 67 -5.64 1.73 -8.07
CA GLY A 67 -5.38 0.67 -9.03
C GLY A 67 -6.11 0.98 -10.32
N GLY A 68 -5.91 0.17 -11.35
CA GLY A 68 -6.60 0.32 -12.61
C GLY A 68 -6.12 -0.69 -13.65
N ASP A 69 -6.91 -0.93 -14.68
CA ASP A 69 -6.50 -1.73 -15.84
C ASP A 69 -5.81 -0.83 -16.87
N PHE A 70 -4.50 -0.69 -16.72
CA PHE A 70 -3.66 0.14 -17.61
C PHE A 70 -3.24 -0.58 -18.91
N LEU A 71 -3.65 -1.84 -19.09
CA LEU A 71 -3.47 -2.61 -20.33
C LEU A 71 -4.65 -2.49 -21.28
N ASN A 72 -5.79 -2.04 -20.80
CA ASN A 72 -6.99 -1.89 -21.62
C ASN A 72 -6.92 -0.56 -22.41
N ARG A 73 -6.63 -0.66 -23.71
CA ARG A 73 -6.46 0.50 -24.60
C ARG A 73 -7.68 1.41 -24.68
N ASP A 74 -8.89 0.85 -24.49
CA ASP A 74 -10.13 1.61 -24.59
C ASP A 74 -10.40 2.43 -23.32
N SER A 75 -9.86 2.03 -22.17
CA SER A 75 -10.11 2.68 -20.89
C SER A 75 -8.88 3.34 -20.25
N VAL A 76 -7.66 3.08 -20.74
CA VAL A 76 -6.41 3.56 -20.10
C VAL A 76 -6.39 5.08 -19.90
N LYS A 77 -6.88 5.84 -20.88
CA LYS A 77 -6.97 7.30 -20.76
C LYS A 77 -7.87 7.71 -19.60
N GLN A 78 -9.05 7.10 -19.48
CA GLN A 78 -9.96 7.37 -18.36
C GLN A 78 -9.37 6.95 -17.02
N GLN A 79 -8.64 5.82 -16.97
CA GLN A 79 -7.94 5.39 -15.77
C GLN A 79 -6.88 6.42 -15.33
N LEU A 80 -6.08 6.90 -16.26
CA LEU A 80 -5.08 7.95 -16.01
C LEU A 80 -5.72 9.26 -15.53
N ASP A 81 -6.81 9.71 -16.16
CA ASP A 81 -7.53 10.91 -15.75
C ASP A 81 -8.12 10.77 -14.33
N ASN A 82 -8.66 9.60 -13.99
CA ASN A 82 -9.15 9.29 -12.65
C ASN A 82 -8.03 9.35 -11.60
N VAL A 83 -6.86 8.77 -11.90
CA VAL A 83 -5.72 8.81 -10.99
C VAL A 83 -5.19 10.24 -10.83
N LYS A 84 -5.11 11.03 -11.91
CA LYS A 84 -4.71 12.43 -11.84
C LYS A 84 -5.68 13.26 -10.98
N SER A 85 -6.98 13.03 -11.11
CA SER A 85 -7.99 13.66 -10.24
C SER A 85 -7.78 13.28 -8.77
N THR A 86 -7.45 12.01 -8.51
CA THR A 86 -7.13 11.52 -7.16
C THR A 86 -5.86 12.17 -6.60
N ILE A 87 -4.83 12.41 -7.40
CA ILE A 87 -3.60 13.11 -6.99
C ILE A 87 -3.94 14.54 -6.53
N ILE A 88 -4.74 15.27 -7.32
CA ILE A 88 -5.20 16.63 -6.97
C ILE A 88 -6.01 16.62 -5.66
N PHE A 89 -6.90 15.64 -5.50
CA PHE A 89 -7.66 15.44 -4.28
C PHE A 89 -6.72 15.14 -3.08
N GLY A 90 -5.78 14.21 -3.23
CA GLY A 90 -4.80 13.85 -2.20
C GLY A 90 -3.98 15.05 -1.74
N LYS A 91 -3.53 15.90 -2.67
CA LYS A 91 -2.84 17.15 -2.34
C LYS A 91 -3.69 18.06 -1.46
N LYS A 92 -4.97 18.24 -1.75
CA LYS A 92 -5.89 19.04 -0.92
C LYS A 92 -6.02 18.51 0.50
N LEU A 93 -5.85 17.18 0.68
CA LEU A 93 -5.86 16.53 1.99
C LEU A 93 -4.49 16.56 2.71
N GLY A 94 -3.43 17.03 2.05
CA GLY A 94 -2.06 16.96 2.58
C GLY A 94 -1.49 15.54 2.59
N CYS A 95 -2.02 14.65 1.74
CA CYS A 95 -1.56 13.27 1.61
C CYS A 95 -0.21 13.23 0.86
N PRO A 96 0.84 12.61 1.41
CA PRO A 96 2.16 12.60 0.78
C PRO A 96 2.34 11.56 -0.32
N TYR A 97 1.54 10.48 -0.30
CA TYR A 97 1.76 9.33 -1.18
C TYR A 97 0.52 8.93 -1.96
N ILE A 98 0.75 8.49 -3.19
CA ILE A 98 -0.16 7.63 -3.95
C ILE A 98 0.45 6.23 -3.95
N TYR A 99 -0.25 5.26 -3.39
CA TYR A 99 0.12 3.85 -3.50
C TYR A 99 -0.62 3.25 -4.68
N LEU A 100 0.12 2.62 -5.58
CA LEU A 100 -0.39 2.04 -6.81
C LEU A 100 -0.14 0.54 -6.82
N SER A 101 -1.18 -0.24 -7.04
CA SER A 101 -1.08 -1.66 -7.33
C SER A 101 -1.41 -1.94 -8.80
N GLY A 102 -0.63 -2.82 -9.42
CA GLY A 102 -0.98 -3.40 -10.71
C GLY A 102 -2.14 -4.40 -10.58
N ASN A 103 -2.91 -4.57 -11.66
CA ASN A 103 -3.96 -5.57 -11.69
C ASN A 103 -3.41 -6.96 -12.03
N PHE A 104 -3.97 -7.97 -11.38
CA PHE A 104 -3.79 -9.35 -11.82
C PHE A 104 -4.42 -9.54 -13.20
N ARG A 105 -3.70 -10.23 -14.08
CA ARG A 105 -4.20 -10.71 -15.37
C ARG A 105 -3.57 -12.06 -15.64
N GLU A 106 -4.38 -13.09 -15.87
CA GLU A 106 -3.89 -14.41 -16.25
C GLU A 106 -3.09 -14.32 -17.55
N GLY A 107 -1.94 -14.96 -17.61
CA GLY A 107 -1.06 -14.94 -18.78
C GLY A 107 -0.37 -13.61 -19.05
N LYS A 108 -0.28 -12.72 -18.06
CA LYS A 108 0.45 -11.44 -18.16
C LYS A 108 1.91 -11.69 -18.54
N THR A 109 2.37 -11.00 -19.57
CA THR A 109 3.72 -11.15 -20.16
C THR A 109 4.64 -10.02 -19.74
N GLY A 110 5.95 -10.16 -19.96
CA GLY A 110 6.91 -9.07 -19.76
C GLY A 110 6.54 -7.80 -20.55
N ASN A 111 6.03 -7.95 -21.79
CA ASN A 111 5.58 -6.81 -22.60
C ASN A 111 4.40 -6.06 -21.96
N ASP A 112 3.51 -6.74 -21.25
CA ASP A 112 2.41 -6.08 -20.55
C ASP A 112 2.92 -5.18 -19.42
N TYR A 113 3.96 -5.60 -18.69
CA TYR A 113 4.60 -4.76 -17.68
C TYR A 113 5.29 -3.53 -18.28
N VAL A 114 5.89 -3.65 -19.47
CA VAL A 114 6.48 -2.50 -20.18
C VAL A 114 5.38 -1.50 -20.58
N ILE A 115 4.23 -1.99 -21.07
CA ILE A 115 3.08 -1.13 -21.40
C ILE A 115 2.54 -0.43 -20.14
N GLU A 116 2.35 -1.15 -19.04
CA GLU A 116 1.93 -0.54 -17.77
C GLU A 116 2.92 0.51 -17.25
N ALA A 117 4.23 0.26 -17.43
CA ALA A 117 5.26 1.19 -17.02
C ALA A 117 5.14 2.56 -17.70
N GLU A 118 4.60 2.63 -18.93
CA GLU A 118 4.31 3.92 -19.60
C GLU A 118 3.29 4.73 -18.79
N SER A 119 2.19 4.10 -18.40
CA SER A 119 1.15 4.71 -17.57
C SER A 119 1.68 5.10 -16.19
N TYR A 120 2.49 4.24 -15.56
CA TYR A 120 3.04 4.51 -14.23
C TYR A 120 4.06 5.66 -14.25
N ARG A 121 4.85 5.82 -15.33
CA ARG A 121 5.69 7.00 -15.51
C ARG A 121 4.86 8.29 -15.62
N GLU A 122 3.72 8.24 -16.30
CA GLU A 122 2.83 9.40 -16.41
C GLU A 122 2.22 9.76 -15.06
N ILE A 123 1.76 8.78 -14.29
CA ILE A 123 1.27 8.97 -12.92
C ILE A 123 2.38 9.52 -12.02
N GLY A 124 3.58 8.98 -12.11
CA GLY A 124 4.74 9.45 -11.34
C GLY A 124 5.09 10.91 -11.60
N LYS A 125 5.05 11.33 -12.87
CA LYS A 125 5.22 12.75 -13.25
C LYS A 125 4.11 13.63 -12.65
N ALA A 126 2.87 13.17 -12.69
CA ALA A 126 1.74 13.89 -12.10
C ALA A 126 1.90 14.02 -10.57
N CYS A 127 2.28 12.95 -9.87
CA CYS A 127 2.56 12.99 -8.43
C CYS A 127 3.68 13.99 -8.11
N THR A 128 4.80 13.93 -8.83
CA THR A 128 5.95 14.83 -8.62
C THR A 128 5.55 16.28 -8.85
N GLY A 129 4.74 16.56 -9.89
CA GLY A 129 4.24 17.91 -10.18
C GLY A 129 3.39 18.50 -9.05
N GLU A 130 2.73 17.67 -8.26
CA GLU A 130 1.93 18.07 -7.10
C GLU A 130 2.68 17.94 -5.75
N GLY A 131 3.98 17.61 -5.78
CA GLY A 131 4.78 17.45 -4.58
C GLY A 131 4.50 16.17 -3.80
N MET A 132 3.87 15.18 -4.44
CA MET A 132 3.57 13.87 -3.90
C MET A 132 4.53 12.82 -4.49
N LYS A 133 4.58 11.63 -3.89
CA LYS A 133 5.35 10.51 -4.43
C LYS A 133 4.42 9.38 -4.84
N LEU A 134 4.67 8.81 -6.02
CA LEU A 134 4.10 7.53 -6.41
C LEU A 134 4.93 6.41 -5.75
N CYS A 135 4.28 5.46 -5.09
CA CYS A 135 4.90 4.26 -4.55
C CYS A 135 4.16 3.02 -5.06
N TYR A 136 4.91 2.07 -5.61
CA TYR A 136 4.35 0.83 -6.11
C TYR A 136 4.21 -0.19 -4.99
N HIS A 137 3.00 -0.75 -4.84
CA HIS A 137 2.66 -1.83 -3.93
C HIS A 137 2.59 -3.14 -4.72
N ASN A 138 3.45 -4.09 -4.39
CA ASN A 138 3.50 -5.38 -5.07
C ASN A 138 2.48 -6.37 -4.50
N HIS A 139 2.12 -7.31 -5.37
CA HIS A 139 1.55 -8.59 -5.01
C HIS A 139 2.54 -9.73 -5.34
N ASN A 140 2.05 -10.95 -5.40
CA ASN A 140 2.89 -12.09 -5.75
C ASN A 140 3.13 -12.24 -7.25
N TRP A 141 2.19 -11.82 -8.09
CA TRP A 141 2.26 -12.05 -9.54
C TRP A 141 3.34 -11.23 -10.27
N GLU A 142 3.83 -10.14 -9.70
CA GLU A 142 4.99 -9.43 -10.24
C GLU A 142 6.28 -10.25 -10.11
N PHE A 143 6.23 -11.29 -9.27
CA PHE A 143 7.38 -12.18 -9.04
C PHE A 143 7.27 -13.52 -9.78
N ASP A 144 6.20 -13.74 -10.54
CA ASP A 144 6.13 -14.87 -11.48
C ASP A 144 7.29 -14.80 -12.50
N ASN A 145 7.63 -15.93 -13.09
CA ASN A 145 8.74 -16.04 -14.07
C ASN A 145 10.07 -15.46 -13.53
N ASN A 146 10.44 -15.83 -12.31
CA ASN A 146 11.65 -15.34 -11.63
C ASN A 146 11.68 -13.83 -11.40
N GLY A 147 10.53 -13.22 -11.16
CA GLY A 147 10.40 -11.79 -10.84
C GLY A 147 10.50 -10.88 -12.05
N GLU A 148 10.18 -11.39 -13.24
CA GLU A 148 10.26 -10.62 -14.48
C GLU A 148 9.46 -9.33 -14.42
N GLY A 149 8.22 -9.38 -13.90
CA GLY A 149 7.35 -8.21 -13.82
C GLY A 149 7.95 -7.10 -12.96
N MET A 150 8.37 -7.42 -11.74
CA MET A 150 8.99 -6.44 -10.84
C MET A 150 10.30 -5.90 -11.43
N LYS A 151 11.12 -6.75 -12.02
CA LYS A 151 12.38 -6.34 -12.67
C LYS A 151 12.12 -5.31 -13.77
N LEU A 152 11.18 -5.58 -14.68
CA LEU A 152 10.84 -4.69 -15.78
C LEU A 152 10.28 -3.36 -15.27
N LEU A 153 9.38 -3.35 -14.27
CA LEU A 153 8.88 -2.12 -13.67
C LEU A 153 10.03 -1.26 -13.08
N LEU A 154 11.02 -1.90 -12.43
CA LEU A 154 12.16 -1.20 -11.85
C LEU A 154 13.14 -0.66 -12.90
N GLU A 155 13.29 -1.34 -14.03
CA GLU A 155 14.14 -0.94 -15.16
C GLU A 155 13.48 0.17 -15.99
N GLU A 156 12.19 0.05 -16.27
CA GLU A 156 11.46 0.98 -17.13
C GLU A 156 11.08 2.29 -16.45
N ILE A 157 10.94 2.32 -15.12
CA ILE A 157 10.47 3.51 -14.42
C ILE A 157 11.60 4.08 -13.55
N PRO A 158 12.07 5.32 -13.82
CA PRO A 158 13.07 5.97 -13.01
C PRO A 158 12.67 6.08 -11.52
N GLU A 159 13.65 5.95 -10.63
CA GLU A 159 13.43 5.97 -9.18
C GLU A 159 12.76 7.26 -8.67
N ASN A 160 13.06 8.39 -9.29
CA ASN A 160 12.47 9.68 -8.94
C ASN A 160 10.99 9.79 -9.36
N LEU A 161 10.50 8.91 -10.24
CA LEU A 161 9.10 8.87 -10.66
C LEU A 161 8.28 7.83 -9.90
N MET A 162 8.92 6.72 -9.45
CA MET A 162 8.20 5.69 -8.71
C MET A 162 9.12 5.11 -7.63
N LYS A 163 8.69 5.25 -6.40
CA LYS A 163 9.25 4.58 -5.22
C LYS A 163 8.55 3.24 -5.00
N LEU A 164 8.91 2.54 -3.94
CA LEU A 164 8.31 1.28 -3.53
C LEU A 164 7.68 1.40 -2.15
N VAL A 165 6.57 0.71 -1.99
CA VAL A 165 5.96 0.35 -0.71
C VAL A 165 5.76 -1.17 -0.70
N PRO A 166 6.85 -1.95 -0.47
CA PRO A 166 6.78 -3.40 -0.57
C PRO A 166 5.78 -3.99 0.43
N ASP A 167 4.91 -4.86 -0.07
CA ASP A 167 4.14 -5.78 0.76
C ASP A 167 4.99 -7.02 1.04
N VAL A 168 5.44 -7.13 2.28
CA VAL A 168 6.37 -8.18 2.69
C VAL A 168 5.71 -9.56 2.74
N GLY A 169 4.41 -9.65 3.00
CA GLY A 169 3.66 -10.89 2.98
C GLY A 169 3.52 -11.46 1.57
N TRP A 170 3.21 -10.62 0.60
CA TRP A 170 3.14 -11.04 -0.80
C TRP A 170 4.50 -11.47 -1.36
N LEU A 171 5.60 -10.88 -0.90
CA LEU A 171 6.94 -11.35 -1.23
C LEU A 171 7.18 -12.78 -0.74
N GLU A 172 6.88 -13.08 0.52
CA GLU A 172 7.05 -14.42 1.09
C GLU A 172 6.15 -15.46 0.37
N VAL A 173 4.91 -15.08 0.05
CA VAL A 173 4.00 -15.93 -0.74
C VAL A 173 4.52 -16.21 -2.14
N ALA A 174 5.24 -15.26 -2.74
CA ALA A 174 5.91 -15.45 -4.03
C ALA A 174 7.21 -16.28 -3.94
N GLY A 175 7.63 -16.70 -2.75
CA GLY A 175 8.89 -17.40 -2.52
C GLY A 175 10.11 -16.48 -2.59
N VAL A 176 9.91 -15.17 -2.46
CA VAL A 176 10.97 -14.16 -2.46
C VAL A 176 11.23 -13.70 -1.03
N SER A 177 12.45 -13.86 -0.55
CA SER A 177 12.82 -13.32 0.76
C SER A 177 12.60 -11.81 0.80
N SER A 178 11.61 -11.38 1.58
CA SER A 178 11.28 -9.97 1.77
C SER A 178 12.47 -9.16 2.30
N LEU A 179 13.23 -9.72 3.24
CA LEU A 179 14.44 -9.06 3.78
C LEU A 179 15.51 -8.85 2.70
N GLN A 180 15.75 -9.83 1.82
CA GLN A 180 16.73 -9.67 0.74
C GLN A 180 16.23 -8.69 -0.32
N PHE A 181 14.94 -8.72 -0.64
CA PHE A 181 14.33 -7.74 -1.54
C PHE A 181 14.48 -6.31 -1.01
N LEU A 182 14.20 -6.11 0.28
CA LEU A 182 14.39 -4.81 0.94
C LEU A 182 15.84 -4.36 0.91
N LYS A 183 16.79 -5.22 1.28
CA LYS A 183 18.22 -4.89 1.25
C LYS A 183 18.69 -4.45 -0.14
N LYS A 184 18.22 -5.12 -1.19
CA LYS A 184 18.56 -4.81 -2.58
C LYS A 184 17.99 -3.47 -3.06
N ASN A 185 16.79 -3.12 -2.60
CA ASN A 185 16.01 -1.99 -3.14
C ASN A 185 15.84 -0.83 -2.14
N ILE A 186 16.54 -0.82 -1.02
CA ILE A 186 16.28 0.04 0.14
C ILE A 186 16.25 1.54 -0.18
N ASN A 187 17.05 2.00 -1.13
CA ASN A 187 17.07 3.40 -1.54
C ASN A 187 15.77 3.83 -2.24
N ARG A 188 15.05 2.87 -2.80
CA ARG A 188 13.78 3.10 -3.50
C ARG A 188 12.55 2.89 -2.59
N VAL A 189 12.71 2.30 -1.41
CA VAL A 189 11.61 2.01 -0.48
C VAL A 189 11.26 3.24 0.36
N GLU A 190 9.99 3.65 0.37
CA GLU A 190 9.49 4.79 1.16
C GLU A 190 8.74 4.35 2.43
N ALA A 191 7.98 3.27 2.34
CA ALA A 191 7.18 2.71 3.41
C ALA A 191 7.07 1.19 3.24
N LEU A 192 6.40 0.50 4.15
CA LEU A 192 6.22 -0.95 4.10
C LEU A 192 4.75 -1.31 4.34
N HIS A 193 4.28 -2.37 3.69
CA HIS A 193 3.08 -3.08 4.08
C HIS A 193 3.46 -4.35 4.83
N PHE A 194 2.94 -4.46 6.04
CA PHE A 194 2.99 -5.68 6.82
C PHE A 194 1.67 -6.42 6.64
N LYS A 195 1.74 -7.53 5.94
CA LYS A 195 0.65 -8.47 5.68
C LYS A 195 1.14 -9.88 5.99
N ASP A 196 0.28 -10.71 6.52
CA ASP A 196 0.65 -12.07 6.88
C ASP A 196 -0.30 -13.11 6.28
N PHE A 197 0.24 -14.26 6.00
CA PHE A 197 -0.46 -15.41 5.46
C PHE A 197 -0.13 -16.63 6.29
N LYS A 198 -1.09 -17.52 6.49
CA LYS A 198 -0.86 -18.77 7.20
C LYS A 198 0.18 -19.65 6.51
N SER A 199 0.20 -19.64 5.18
CA SER A 199 1.16 -20.36 4.35
C SER A 199 1.22 -19.73 2.95
N ALA A 200 2.25 -20.10 2.18
CA ALA A 200 2.34 -19.75 0.76
C ALA A 200 1.47 -20.67 -0.14
N ALA A 201 0.93 -21.76 0.39
CA ALA A 201 0.12 -22.71 -0.36
C ALA A 201 -1.28 -22.17 -0.70
N LEU A 202 -1.87 -22.73 -1.74
CA LEU A 202 -3.27 -22.42 -2.11
C LEU A 202 -4.24 -23.41 -1.41
N PRO A 203 -5.47 -22.94 -1.03
CA PRO A 203 -5.91 -21.54 -1.08
C PRO A 203 -5.15 -20.70 -0.06
N ARG A 204 -4.85 -19.47 -0.42
CA ARG A 204 -4.19 -18.53 0.49
C ARG A 204 -5.14 -18.05 1.56
N GLU A 205 -4.68 -18.08 2.80
CA GLU A 205 -5.44 -17.56 3.93
C GLU A 205 -4.67 -16.41 4.57
N PHE A 206 -5.29 -15.23 4.61
CA PHE A 206 -4.80 -14.11 5.40
C PHE A 206 -4.92 -14.44 6.89
N THR A 207 -4.01 -13.89 7.67
CA THR A 207 -4.05 -14.05 9.12
C THR A 207 -3.54 -12.78 9.80
N GLU A 208 -3.80 -12.65 11.09
CA GLU A 208 -3.31 -11.55 11.90
C GLU A 208 -1.78 -11.57 11.95
N LEU A 209 -1.18 -10.39 11.92
CA LEU A 209 0.28 -10.22 11.87
C LEU A 209 0.98 -11.01 12.98
N GLY A 210 2.05 -11.71 12.61
CA GLY A 210 2.87 -12.51 13.51
C GLY A 210 2.34 -13.91 13.80
N THR A 211 1.25 -14.33 13.12
CA THR A 211 0.69 -15.67 13.26
C THR A 211 0.89 -16.54 12.02
N GLY A 212 1.57 -16.00 11.00
CA GLY A 212 1.82 -16.64 9.72
C GLY A 212 3.30 -16.82 9.41
N ILE A 213 3.64 -16.64 8.12
CA ILE A 213 4.96 -17.00 7.57
C ILE A 213 5.91 -15.83 7.44
N THR A 214 5.45 -14.59 7.61
CA THR A 214 6.26 -13.39 7.34
C THR A 214 7.26 -13.10 8.46
N PRO A 215 8.58 -12.95 8.17
CA PRO A 215 9.62 -12.76 9.19
C PRO A 215 9.70 -11.29 9.66
N PHE A 216 8.63 -10.78 10.26
CA PHE A 216 8.49 -9.36 10.63
C PHE A 216 9.59 -8.85 11.55
N ARG A 217 10.06 -9.65 12.53
CA ARG A 217 11.11 -9.24 13.46
C ARG A 217 12.38 -8.85 12.72
N GLU A 218 12.83 -9.71 11.81
CA GLU A 218 14.06 -9.47 11.06
C GLU A 218 13.94 -8.25 10.14
N ILE A 219 12.76 -8.07 9.52
CA ILE A 219 12.46 -6.91 8.66
C ILE A 219 12.44 -5.63 9.50
N PHE A 220 11.73 -5.66 10.64
CA PHE A 220 11.61 -4.51 11.53
C PHE A 220 12.97 -4.07 12.07
N ASP A 221 13.79 -5.00 12.56
CA ASP A 221 15.12 -4.72 13.07
C ASP A 221 16.03 -4.14 11.98
N TYR A 222 15.95 -4.68 10.76
CA TYR A 222 16.71 -4.15 9.63
C TYR A 222 16.33 -2.70 9.31
N VAL A 223 15.03 -2.42 9.12
CA VAL A 223 14.61 -1.07 8.71
C VAL A 223 14.82 -0.02 9.81
N THR A 224 14.62 -0.38 11.06
CA THR A 224 14.85 0.53 12.19
C THR A 224 16.34 0.82 12.39
N GLY A 225 17.21 -0.15 12.11
CA GLY A 225 18.66 0.02 12.12
C GLY A 225 19.20 1.02 11.09
N LEU A 226 18.40 1.42 10.10
CA LEU A 226 18.81 2.39 9.07
C LEU A 226 18.74 3.86 9.52
N GLY A 227 18.22 4.14 10.72
CA GLY A 227 18.26 5.48 11.33
C GLY A 227 17.35 6.53 10.67
N ARG A 228 16.36 6.13 9.88
CA ARG A 228 15.36 7.02 9.28
C ARG A 228 13.95 6.71 9.79
N ASP A 229 13.03 7.64 9.55
CA ASP A 229 11.62 7.44 9.87
C ASP A 229 10.95 6.50 8.85
N TRP A 230 10.04 5.67 9.36
CA TRP A 230 9.30 4.70 8.56
C TRP A 230 7.80 4.77 8.82
N TRP A 231 7.02 4.63 7.75
CA TRP A 231 5.64 4.22 7.84
C TRP A 231 5.55 2.70 7.60
N ILE A 232 4.84 2.01 8.49
CA ILE A 232 4.47 0.61 8.33
C ILE A 232 2.95 0.53 8.36
N SER A 233 2.34 0.16 7.23
CA SER A 233 0.90 -0.07 7.13
C SER A 233 0.59 -1.52 7.50
N ALA A 234 -0.25 -1.73 8.51
CA ALA A 234 -0.86 -3.03 8.76
C ALA A 234 -1.96 -3.28 7.73
N GLU A 235 -1.85 -4.33 6.95
CA GLU A 235 -2.83 -4.70 5.94
C GLU A 235 -3.30 -6.15 6.11
N GLN A 236 -4.61 -6.34 6.05
CA GLN A 236 -5.25 -7.65 6.08
C GLN A 236 -6.53 -7.58 5.25
N ASP A 237 -6.58 -8.30 4.12
CA ASP A 237 -7.68 -8.16 3.17
C ASP A 237 -8.95 -8.87 3.66
N GLU A 238 -8.77 -9.96 4.39
CA GLU A 238 -9.87 -10.76 4.95
C GLU A 238 -9.54 -11.19 6.37
N THR A 239 -10.54 -11.25 7.22
CA THR A 239 -10.42 -11.74 8.60
C THR A 239 -11.67 -12.53 8.98
N ARG A 240 -11.51 -13.51 9.89
CA ARG A 240 -12.61 -14.23 10.53
C ARG A 240 -13.09 -13.56 11.81
N LEU A 241 -12.33 -12.55 12.28
CA LEU A 241 -12.65 -11.75 13.45
C LEU A 241 -13.52 -10.54 13.08
N GLU A 242 -14.06 -9.88 14.08
CA GLU A 242 -14.58 -8.54 13.88
C GLU A 242 -13.45 -7.62 13.38
N PRO A 243 -13.67 -6.82 12.30
CA PRO A 243 -12.63 -6.01 11.67
C PRO A 243 -11.82 -5.14 12.64
N LYS A 244 -12.50 -4.53 13.61
CA LYS A 244 -11.88 -3.72 14.65
C LYS A 244 -10.91 -4.54 15.52
N GLU A 245 -11.25 -5.79 15.81
CA GLU A 245 -10.42 -6.68 16.62
C GLU A 245 -9.17 -7.10 15.84
N ALA A 246 -9.31 -7.48 14.56
CA ALA A 246 -8.18 -7.77 13.69
C ALA A 246 -7.23 -6.56 13.59
N ALA A 247 -7.78 -5.36 13.33
CA ALA A 247 -7.00 -4.13 13.31
C ALA A 247 -6.25 -3.88 14.63
N ARG A 248 -6.89 -4.15 15.79
CA ARG A 248 -6.26 -3.99 17.10
C ARG A 248 -5.10 -4.97 17.31
N ILE A 249 -5.29 -6.23 16.92
CA ILE A 249 -4.24 -7.26 17.03
C ILE A 249 -3.04 -6.87 16.18
N ASN A 250 -3.29 -6.48 14.92
CA ASN A 250 -2.25 -6.06 13.98
C ASN A 250 -1.46 -4.84 14.48
N TYR A 251 -2.15 -3.83 15.03
CA TYR A 251 -1.49 -2.69 15.68
C TYR A 251 -0.59 -3.12 16.83
N GLN A 252 -1.13 -3.93 17.75
CA GLN A 252 -0.40 -4.36 18.94
C GLN A 252 0.84 -5.18 18.60
N TYR A 253 0.76 -5.99 17.55
CA TYR A 253 1.89 -6.75 17.07
C TYR A 253 3.02 -5.83 16.60
N ILE A 254 2.75 -4.87 15.70
CA ILE A 254 3.79 -3.94 15.20
C ILE A 254 4.34 -3.09 16.35
N ALA A 255 3.48 -2.54 17.21
CA ALA A 255 3.90 -1.75 18.35
C ALA A 255 4.75 -2.57 19.36
N GLY A 256 4.51 -3.86 19.43
CA GLY A 256 5.29 -4.82 20.25
C GLY A 256 6.69 -5.07 19.69
N LEU A 257 6.90 -4.97 18.38
CA LEU A 257 8.21 -5.13 17.76
C LEU A 257 9.20 -4.03 18.19
N GLY A 258 8.72 -2.86 18.55
CA GLY A 258 9.56 -1.73 18.98
C GLY A 258 9.96 -1.73 20.45
N LYS A 259 9.55 -2.76 21.21
CA LYS A 259 9.88 -2.93 22.63
C LYS A 259 10.95 -3.98 22.80
#